data_657cf0f640dd901b4593ea16319f892c
#
_entry.id   657cf0f640dd901b4593ea16319f892c
#
_cell.length_a   1.000
_cell.length_b   1.000
_cell.length_c   1.000
_cell.angle_alpha   90.00
_cell.angle_beta   90.00
_cell.angle_gamma   90.00
#
_symmetry.space_group_name_H-M   'P 1'
#
loop_
_entity.id
_entity.type
_entity.pdbx_description
1 polymer ?
#
loop_
_entity_poly.entity_id
_entity_poly.type
_entity_poly.pdbx_seq_one_letter_code
_entity_poly.pdbx_strand_id
1 'polypeptide(L)'
;MKYWFGYLTAAIFGAITWVLMRFGERFSTLVDMVYPYVIRTSESILAQWASGADFPIWQLLAVALGALILASIVLMIVLKWNPIQWGGWVLAFFAGIYMLHTMLWGLNYYSGPLSDDMRLDVGSYNLEAVSYTHLTLPTT
;
A
#
# COMPACT_ATOMS: atom_id res chain seq x y z
N MET A 1 7.05 -32.41 -3.38
CA MET A 1 7.62 -31.11 -2.87
C MET A 1 7.24 -29.90 -3.73
N LYS A 2 7.04 -30.01 -5.06
CA LYS A 2 6.74 -28.84 -5.93
C LYS A 2 5.42 -28.09 -5.64
N TYR A 3 4.43 -28.74 -5.05
CA TYR A 3 3.08 -28.15 -4.85
C TYR A 3 3.00 -27.10 -3.73
N TRP A 4 3.96 -27.08 -2.81
CA TRP A 4 3.93 -26.22 -1.63
C TRP A 4 4.71 -24.91 -1.78
N PHE A 5 5.49 -24.76 -2.84
CA PHE A 5 6.34 -23.55 -3.02
C PHE A 5 5.52 -22.26 -3.03
N GLY A 6 4.39 -22.22 -3.74
CA GLY A 6 3.53 -21.03 -3.77
C GLY A 6 3.00 -20.67 -2.38
N TYR A 7 2.54 -21.65 -1.62
CA TYR A 7 2.06 -21.44 -0.24
C TYR A 7 3.17 -21.01 0.71
N LEU A 8 4.36 -21.60 0.56
CA LEU A 8 5.53 -21.18 1.34
C LEU A 8 5.91 -19.74 1.04
N THR A 9 5.93 -19.36 -0.23
CA THR A 9 6.20 -17.97 -0.64
C THR A 9 5.15 -17.02 -0.08
N ALA A 10 3.87 -17.38 -0.15
CA ALA A 10 2.78 -16.60 0.45
C ALA A 10 2.95 -16.45 1.97
N ALA A 11 3.31 -17.53 2.65
CA ALA A 11 3.56 -17.52 4.10
C ALA A 11 4.75 -16.61 4.46
N ILE A 12 5.83 -16.65 3.67
CA ILE A 12 6.99 -15.75 3.86
C ILE A 12 6.57 -14.29 3.70
N PHE A 13 5.85 -13.94 2.63
CA PHE A 13 5.37 -12.58 2.41
C PHE A 13 4.43 -12.13 3.53
N GLY A 14 3.51 -13.00 3.96
CA GLY A 14 2.62 -12.73 5.08
C GLY A 14 3.38 -12.53 6.40
N ALA A 15 4.39 -13.34 6.67
CA ALA A 15 5.23 -13.22 7.85
C ALA A 15 6.03 -11.90 7.85
N ILE A 16 6.63 -11.54 6.71
CA ILE A 16 7.33 -10.26 6.56
C ILE A 16 6.37 -9.09 6.81
N THR A 17 5.19 -9.11 6.19
CA THR A 17 4.17 -8.08 6.38
C THR A 17 3.74 -7.97 7.85
N TRP A 18 3.50 -9.10 8.49
CA TRP A 18 3.14 -9.14 9.92
C TRP A 18 4.24 -8.56 10.81
N VAL A 19 5.51 -8.89 10.54
CA VAL A 19 6.66 -8.33 11.26
C VAL A 19 6.75 -6.82 11.06
N LEU A 20 6.62 -6.35 9.82
CA LEU A 20 6.65 -4.91 9.51
C LEU A 20 5.55 -4.15 10.25
N MET A 21 4.32 -4.68 10.25
CA MET A 21 3.20 -4.06 10.95
C MET A 21 3.33 -4.14 12.47
N ARG A 22 3.87 -5.25 12.99
CA ARG A 22 3.99 -5.46 14.46
C ARG A 22 5.11 -4.63 15.08
N PHE A 23 6.17 -4.39 14.32
CA PHE A 23 7.36 -3.69 14.80
C PHE A 23 7.57 -2.33 14.12
N GLY A 24 6.59 -1.86 13.33
CA GLY A 24 6.68 -0.59 12.59
C GLY A 24 7.06 0.60 13.46
N GLU A 25 6.49 0.69 14.68
CA GLU A 25 6.82 1.75 15.63
C GLU A 25 8.31 1.78 16.02
N ARG A 26 8.97 0.62 16.08
CA ARG A 26 10.42 0.55 16.38
C ARG A 26 11.31 1.00 15.24
N PHE A 27 10.75 1.07 14.04
CA PHE A 27 11.44 1.51 12.83
C PHE A 27 11.05 2.93 12.42
N SER A 28 10.30 3.68 13.25
CA SER A 28 9.82 5.03 12.94
C SER A 28 10.95 5.93 12.43
N THR A 29 12.10 5.96 13.11
CA THR A 29 13.25 6.76 12.67
C THR A 29 13.77 6.38 11.28
N LEU A 30 13.78 5.08 10.94
CA LEU A 30 14.16 4.61 9.60
C LEU A 30 13.08 4.96 8.57
N VAL A 31 11.81 4.85 8.96
CA VAL A 31 10.67 5.27 8.13
C VAL A 31 10.79 6.76 7.82
N ASP A 32 10.99 7.62 8.81
CA ASP A 32 11.12 9.07 8.63
C ASP A 32 12.32 9.45 7.77
N MET A 33 13.41 8.67 7.81
CA MET A 33 14.61 8.92 7.02
C MET A 33 14.45 8.48 5.56
N VAL A 34 13.87 7.30 5.32
CA VAL A 34 13.85 6.65 3.99
C VAL A 34 12.57 6.94 3.24
N TYR A 35 11.45 6.99 3.95
CA TYR A 35 10.11 7.05 3.38
C TYR A 35 9.86 8.30 2.51
N PRO A 36 10.24 9.52 2.92
CA PRO A 36 10.03 10.71 2.09
C PRO A 36 10.69 10.60 0.71
N TYR A 37 11.88 9.97 0.65
CA TYR A 37 12.59 9.79 -0.62
C TYR A 37 11.92 8.74 -1.51
N VAL A 38 11.56 7.60 -0.93
CA VAL A 38 10.91 6.49 -1.67
C VAL A 38 9.53 6.91 -2.16
N ILE A 39 8.73 7.51 -1.29
CA ILE A 39 7.36 7.92 -1.65
C ILE A 39 7.36 9.07 -2.64
N ARG A 40 8.11 10.14 -2.39
CA ARG A 40 8.18 11.28 -3.32
C ARG A 40 8.65 10.85 -4.71
N THR A 41 9.63 9.95 -4.77
CA THR A 41 10.12 9.46 -6.06
C THR A 41 9.07 8.58 -6.75
N SER A 42 8.43 7.67 -6.02
CA SER A 42 7.39 6.80 -6.58
C SER A 42 6.14 7.60 -6.98
N GLU A 43 5.70 8.55 -6.16
CA GLU A 43 4.57 9.44 -6.48
C GLU A 43 4.85 10.30 -7.69
N SER A 44 6.06 10.87 -7.81
CA SER A 44 6.42 11.70 -8.95
C SER A 44 6.43 10.90 -10.26
N ILE A 45 6.94 9.69 -10.24
CA ILE A 45 6.93 8.78 -11.40
C ILE A 45 5.48 8.42 -11.76
N LEU A 46 4.69 7.99 -10.78
CA LEU A 46 3.28 7.63 -10.99
C LEU A 46 2.46 8.82 -11.46
N ALA A 47 2.67 10.02 -10.88
CA ALA A 47 1.98 11.23 -11.28
C ALA A 47 2.31 11.64 -12.73
N GLN A 48 3.58 11.53 -13.14
CA GLN A 48 3.97 11.80 -14.53
C GLN A 48 3.30 10.83 -15.51
N TRP A 49 3.21 9.56 -15.16
CA TRP A 49 2.51 8.57 -15.98
C TRP A 49 0.99 8.78 -15.99
N ALA A 50 0.43 9.19 -14.85
CA ALA A 50 -1.00 9.42 -14.71
C ALA A 50 -1.48 10.72 -15.35
N SER A 51 -0.64 11.76 -15.38
CA SER A 51 -1.01 13.08 -15.91
C SER A 51 -1.29 13.10 -17.42
N GLY A 52 -0.80 12.10 -18.15
CA GLY A 52 -1.06 11.94 -19.59
C GLY A 52 -2.32 11.13 -19.93
N ALA A 53 -3.06 10.65 -18.95
CA ALA A 53 -4.22 9.80 -19.16
C ALA A 53 -5.52 10.57 -18.91
N ASP A 54 -6.41 10.63 -19.92
CA ASP A 54 -7.75 11.25 -19.82
C ASP A 54 -8.76 10.38 -19.03
N PHE A 55 -8.31 9.24 -18.49
CA PHE A 55 -9.15 8.29 -17.76
C PHE A 55 -8.48 7.82 -16.46
N PRO A 56 -9.26 7.38 -15.47
CA PRO A 56 -8.70 6.93 -14.19
C PRO A 56 -7.92 5.63 -14.34
N ILE A 57 -6.60 5.72 -14.15
CA ILE A 57 -5.65 4.60 -14.33
C ILE A 57 -6.00 3.40 -13.46
N TRP A 58 -6.57 3.62 -12.26
CA TRP A 58 -6.98 2.51 -11.39
C TRP A 58 -8.01 1.58 -12.03
N GLN A 59 -8.91 2.12 -12.88
CA GLN A 59 -9.90 1.32 -13.61
C GLN A 59 -9.21 0.41 -14.62
N LEU A 60 -8.22 0.94 -15.36
CA LEU A 60 -7.43 0.15 -16.28
C LEU A 60 -6.70 -0.98 -15.56
N LEU A 61 -6.08 -0.65 -14.42
CA LEU A 61 -5.37 -1.65 -13.59
C LEU A 61 -6.33 -2.72 -13.06
N ALA A 62 -7.52 -2.35 -12.62
CA ALA A 62 -8.53 -3.29 -12.15
C ALA A 62 -9.00 -4.23 -13.29
N VAL A 63 -9.27 -3.69 -14.47
CA VAL A 63 -9.65 -4.48 -15.66
C VAL A 63 -8.49 -5.39 -16.09
N ALA A 64 -7.26 -4.89 -16.12
CA ALA A 64 -6.07 -5.67 -16.47
C ALA A 64 -5.85 -6.81 -15.46
N LEU A 65 -5.98 -6.55 -14.17
CA LEU A 65 -5.88 -7.57 -13.12
C LEU A 65 -6.96 -8.64 -13.28
N GLY A 66 -8.22 -8.23 -13.51
CA GLY A 66 -9.31 -9.16 -13.78
C GLY A 66 -9.05 -10.03 -15.01
N ALA A 67 -8.57 -9.43 -16.09
CA ALA A 67 -8.22 -10.16 -17.32
C ALA A 67 -7.05 -11.14 -17.09
N LEU A 68 -6.04 -10.75 -16.32
CA LEU A 68 -4.91 -11.63 -15.97
C LEU A 68 -5.36 -12.83 -15.12
N ILE A 69 -6.23 -12.61 -14.13
CA ILE A 69 -6.79 -13.69 -13.32
C ILE A 69 -7.60 -14.65 -14.21
N LEU A 70 -8.48 -14.12 -15.07
CA LEU A 70 -9.28 -14.93 -15.98
C LEU A 70 -8.38 -15.72 -16.95
N ALA A 71 -7.41 -15.07 -17.56
CA ALA A 71 -6.44 -15.71 -18.44
C ALA A 71 -5.64 -16.81 -17.71
N SER A 72 -5.23 -16.58 -16.46
CA SER A 72 -4.52 -17.58 -15.66
C SER A 72 -5.38 -18.81 -15.34
N ILE A 73 -6.69 -18.63 -15.12
CA ILE A 73 -7.65 -19.73 -14.94
C ILE A 73 -7.78 -20.54 -16.24
N VAL A 74 -7.96 -19.85 -17.37
CA VAL A 74 -8.03 -20.51 -18.68
C VAL A 74 -6.76 -21.31 -18.98
N LEU A 75 -5.60 -20.70 -18.74
CA LEU A 75 -4.31 -21.39 -18.92
C LEU A 75 -4.16 -22.59 -17.99
N MET A 76 -4.59 -22.48 -16.74
CA MET A 76 -4.59 -23.60 -15.80
C MET A 76 -5.40 -24.79 -16.35
N ILE A 77 -6.60 -24.51 -16.90
CA ILE A 77 -7.47 -25.56 -17.46
C ILE A 77 -6.86 -26.16 -18.74
N VAL A 78 -6.44 -25.31 -19.68
CA VAL A 78 -5.92 -25.74 -20.99
C VAL A 78 -4.60 -26.51 -20.84
N LEU A 79 -3.69 -26.03 -19.99
CA LEU A 79 -2.40 -26.64 -19.75
C LEU A 79 -2.46 -27.77 -18.69
N LYS A 80 -3.66 -28.06 -18.18
CA LYS A 80 -3.90 -29.10 -17.15
C LYS A 80 -2.98 -28.94 -15.94
N TRP A 81 -2.74 -27.71 -15.52
CA TRP A 81 -1.95 -27.43 -14.32
C TRP A 81 -2.70 -27.93 -13.07
N ASN A 82 -1.94 -28.31 -12.05
CA ASN A 82 -2.56 -28.72 -10.80
C ASN A 82 -3.21 -27.50 -10.10
N PRO A 83 -4.53 -27.53 -9.84
CA PRO A 83 -5.25 -26.40 -9.23
C PRO A 83 -4.68 -25.98 -7.87
N ILE A 84 -4.19 -26.94 -7.08
CA ILE A 84 -3.59 -26.66 -5.77
C ILE A 84 -2.30 -25.86 -5.95
N GLN A 85 -1.44 -26.24 -6.87
CA GLN A 85 -0.21 -25.51 -7.17
C GLN A 85 -0.51 -24.11 -7.72
N TRP A 86 -1.48 -24.00 -8.63
CA TRP A 86 -1.91 -22.72 -9.18
C TRP A 86 -2.45 -21.81 -8.06
N GLY A 87 -3.33 -22.32 -7.19
CA GLY A 87 -3.87 -21.58 -6.05
C GLY A 87 -2.79 -21.06 -5.10
N GLY A 88 -1.74 -21.85 -4.86
CA GLY A 88 -0.57 -21.42 -4.08
C GLY A 88 0.15 -20.22 -4.68
N TRP A 89 0.34 -20.20 -6.01
CA TRP A 89 0.97 -19.08 -6.69
C TRP A 89 0.10 -17.83 -6.75
N VAL A 90 -1.22 -18.00 -6.94
CA VAL A 90 -2.18 -16.89 -6.87
C VAL A 90 -2.17 -16.26 -5.47
N LEU A 91 -2.17 -17.08 -4.43
CA LEU A 91 -2.06 -16.61 -3.05
C LEU A 91 -0.73 -15.86 -2.81
N ALA A 92 0.39 -16.39 -3.32
CA ALA A 92 1.69 -15.74 -3.22
C ALA A 92 1.71 -14.39 -3.93
N PHE A 93 1.06 -14.27 -5.09
CA PHE A 93 0.93 -13.02 -5.82
C PHE A 93 0.19 -11.95 -5.02
N PHE A 94 -0.98 -12.28 -4.46
CA PHE A 94 -1.73 -11.33 -3.64
C PHE A 94 -1.03 -11.00 -2.32
N ALA A 95 -0.38 -11.98 -1.69
CA ALA A 95 0.44 -11.74 -0.50
C ALA A 95 1.62 -10.80 -0.81
N GLY A 96 2.23 -10.95 -1.98
CA GLY A 96 3.30 -10.07 -2.47
C GLY A 96 2.81 -8.63 -2.71
N ILE A 97 1.65 -8.48 -3.35
CA ILE A 97 1.02 -7.14 -3.52
C ILE A 97 0.73 -6.50 -2.17
N TYR A 98 0.18 -7.28 -1.22
CA TYR A 98 -0.13 -6.76 0.11
C TYR A 98 1.14 -6.38 0.89
N MET A 99 2.20 -7.18 0.77
CA MET A 99 3.50 -6.86 1.34
C MET A 99 4.06 -5.56 0.75
N LEU A 100 4.01 -5.41 -0.57
CA LEU A 100 4.47 -4.21 -1.27
C LEU A 100 3.65 -2.98 -0.86
N HIS A 101 2.32 -3.11 -0.77
CA HIS A 101 1.44 -2.06 -0.28
C HIS A 101 1.80 -1.65 1.15
N THR A 102 2.06 -2.62 2.03
CA THR A 102 2.49 -2.33 3.40
C THR A 102 3.83 -1.59 3.43
N MET A 103 4.78 -1.98 2.60
CA MET A 103 6.09 -1.33 2.51
C MET A 103 6.01 0.09 1.93
N LEU A 104 5.17 0.31 0.93
CA LEU A 104 5.06 1.61 0.24
C LEU A 104 4.08 2.57 0.91
N TRP A 105 3.07 2.05 1.59
CA TRP A 105 2.00 2.88 2.17
C TRP A 105 1.78 2.63 3.66
N GLY A 106 1.73 1.37 4.07
CA GLY A 106 1.40 0.99 5.44
C GLY A 106 2.40 1.49 6.47
N LEU A 107 3.68 1.54 6.14
CA LEU A 107 4.72 2.03 7.05
C LEU A 107 4.60 3.54 7.32
N ASN A 108 3.98 4.32 6.44
CA ASN A 108 3.71 5.74 6.67
C ASN A 108 2.86 5.99 7.93
N TYR A 109 2.11 4.99 8.36
CA TYR A 109 1.32 5.08 9.59
C TYR A 109 2.18 5.19 10.86
N TYR A 110 3.45 4.80 10.77
CA TYR A 110 4.41 4.83 11.87
C TYR A 110 5.39 6.00 11.76
N SER A 111 5.21 6.88 10.79
CA SER A 111 5.99 8.11 10.68
C SER A 111 5.56 9.11 11.77
N GLY A 112 6.49 9.93 12.21
CA GLY A 112 6.25 10.97 13.20
C GLY A 112 5.18 11.97 12.75
N PRO A 113 4.54 12.69 13.69
CA PRO A 113 3.54 13.67 13.32
C PRO A 113 4.17 14.80 12.50
N LEU A 114 3.46 15.24 11.45
CA LEU A 114 3.91 16.30 10.54
C LEU A 114 4.24 17.62 11.27
N SER A 115 3.62 17.84 12.45
CA SER A 115 3.93 18.98 13.30
C SER A 115 5.38 19.03 13.75
N ASP A 116 5.99 17.88 14.01
CA ASP A 116 7.38 17.78 14.46
C ASP A 116 8.35 18.09 13.30
N ASP A 117 8.05 17.58 12.11
CA ASP A 117 8.81 17.87 10.89
C ASP A 117 8.76 19.34 10.51
N MET A 118 7.60 19.96 10.64
CA MET A 118 7.38 21.37 10.33
C MET A 118 7.74 22.31 11.49
N ARG A 119 8.18 21.79 12.63
CA ARG A 119 8.47 22.53 13.86
C ARG A 119 7.31 23.46 14.24
N LEU A 120 6.09 23.02 14.04
CA LEU A 120 4.91 23.75 14.43
C LEU A 120 4.67 23.57 15.92
N ASP A 121 4.61 24.67 16.66
CA ASP A 121 4.15 24.66 18.05
C ASP A 121 2.64 24.43 18.04
N VAL A 122 2.25 23.17 18.08
CA VAL A 122 0.84 22.77 18.16
C VAL A 122 0.43 22.88 19.62
N GLY A 123 0.05 24.07 20.05
CA GLY A 123 -0.52 24.30 21.39
C GLY A 123 -1.75 23.41 21.63
N SER A 124 -2.02 23.09 22.89
CA SER A 124 -3.21 22.32 23.28
C SER A 124 -4.47 23.04 22.79
N TYR A 125 -5.16 22.47 21.80
CA TYR A 125 -6.42 23.01 21.30
C TYR A 125 -7.50 22.88 22.37
N ASN A 126 -8.09 24.01 22.76
CA ASN A 126 -9.30 24.02 23.53
C ASN A 126 -10.49 23.86 22.55
N LEU A 127 -11.44 22.97 22.87
CA LEU A 127 -12.67 22.76 22.08
C LEU A 127 -13.42 24.09 21.83
N GLU A 128 -13.32 25.04 22.75
CA GLU A 128 -13.90 26.36 22.63
C GLU A 128 -13.26 27.20 21.51
N ALA A 129 -11.93 27.12 21.36
CA ALA A 129 -11.21 27.81 20.28
C ALA A 129 -11.53 27.24 18.88
N VAL A 130 -11.73 25.92 18.77
CA VAL A 130 -12.13 25.27 17.52
C VAL A 130 -13.57 25.65 17.14
N SER A 131 -14.46 25.70 18.11
CA SER A 131 -15.86 26.16 17.91
C SER A 131 -15.91 27.60 17.40
N TYR A 132 -15.04 28.47 17.91
CA TYR A 132 -15.00 29.88 17.52
C TYR A 132 -14.55 30.07 16.04
N THR A 133 -13.58 29.30 15.59
CA THR A 133 -13.10 29.39 14.18
C THR A 133 -14.13 28.89 13.19
N HIS A 134 -14.96 27.90 13.54
CA HIS A 134 -16.03 27.42 12.67
C HIS A 134 -17.26 28.37 12.60
N LEU A 135 -17.51 29.13 13.66
CA LEU A 135 -18.65 30.04 13.72
C LEU A 135 -18.36 31.42 13.09
N THR A 136 -17.07 31.78 12.91
CA THR A 136 -16.65 33.09 12.39
C THR A 136 -16.25 33.08 10.92
N LEU A 137 -16.33 31.94 10.21
CA LEU A 137 -16.14 31.93 8.76
C LEU A 137 -17.30 32.69 8.10
N PRO A 138 -17.01 33.79 7.41
CA PRO A 138 -18.06 34.55 6.70
C PRO A 138 -18.64 33.66 5.61
N THR A 139 -19.93 33.39 5.69
CA THR A 139 -20.72 32.80 4.61
C THR A 139 -20.88 33.89 3.54
N THR A 140 -19.96 33.98 2.60
CA THR A 140 -20.09 34.77 1.38
C THR A 140 -20.49 33.85 0.23
#